data_108946621f24deeff4aaf2e1c39ca366
#
_entry.id   108946621f24deeff4aaf2e1c39ca366
#
_cell.length_a   1.000
_cell.length_b   1.000
_cell.length_c   1.000
_cell.angle_alpha   90.00
_cell.angle_beta   90.00
_cell.angle_gamma   90.00
#
_symmetry.space_group_name_H-M   'P 1'
#
loop_
_entity.id
_entity.type
_entity.pdbx_description
1 polymer ?
#
loop_
_entity_poly.entity_id
_entity_poly.type
_entity_poly.pdbx_seq_one_letter_code
_entity_poly.pdbx_strand_id
1 'polypeptide(L)'
;AILSEKDTLTDERLKEILAYKLRTEKVAIKDVKLRTFITEDSSRDDLVAHVYDVTYGVVKETDNLVIIDDSIVRGTTLKKSIIKMMDRLNPKQLLVVSSAPQIRYPDCYGIDMARLEGLVAFRAALELLKDQGKYDIVEEVYKKCKKQENLEDKDVKNFVKEIYEPFTDQEISDKIAELLSEPE
;
A
#
# COMPACT_ATOMS: atom_id res chain seq x y z
N ALA A 1 3.30 -7.06 -25.47
CA ALA A 1 3.15 -8.02 -26.58
C ALA A 1 2.82 -7.27 -27.89
N ILE A 2 1.62 -6.68 -28.08
CA ILE A 2 1.24 -6.04 -29.36
C ILE A 2 2.28 -5.00 -29.83
N LEU A 3 2.72 -4.11 -28.95
CA LEU A 3 3.70 -3.06 -29.31
C LEU A 3 5.10 -3.62 -29.58
N SER A 4 5.52 -4.67 -28.90
CA SER A 4 6.83 -5.29 -29.08
C SER A 4 6.91 -6.22 -30.29
N GLU A 5 5.77 -6.69 -30.80
CA GLU A 5 5.67 -7.62 -31.94
C GLU A 5 5.08 -6.94 -33.18
N LYS A 6 4.94 -5.58 -33.21
CA LYS A 6 4.17 -4.84 -34.20
C LYS A 6 4.52 -5.17 -35.64
N ASP A 7 5.80 -5.34 -35.95
CA ASP A 7 6.27 -5.56 -37.33
C ASP A 7 6.20 -7.04 -37.79
N THR A 8 5.92 -7.97 -36.85
CA THR A 8 5.84 -9.41 -37.13
C THR A 8 4.50 -10.01 -36.73
N LEU A 9 3.54 -9.16 -36.33
CA LEU A 9 2.26 -9.58 -35.80
C LEU A 9 1.36 -10.16 -36.91
N THR A 10 1.05 -11.46 -36.84
CA THR A 10 0.06 -12.10 -37.71
C THR A 10 -1.35 -11.99 -37.15
N ASP A 11 -2.37 -12.18 -37.98
CA ASP A 11 -3.78 -12.17 -37.55
C ASP A 11 -4.07 -13.27 -36.51
N GLU A 12 -3.44 -14.43 -36.65
CA GLU A 12 -3.56 -15.54 -35.70
C GLU A 12 -2.97 -15.14 -34.35
N ARG A 13 -1.77 -14.56 -34.37
CA ARG A 13 -1.09 -14.08 -33.15
C ARG A 13 -1.86 -12.98 -32.46
N LEU A 14 -2.44 -12.06 -33.24
CA LEU A 14 -3.31 -11.01 -32.70
C LEU A 14 -4.56 -11.60 -32.02
N LYS A 15 -5.19 -12.60 -32.63
CA LYS A 15 -6.34 -13.31 -32.05
C LYS A 15 -5.96 -14.01 -30.74
N GLU A 16 -4.81 -14.68 -30.67
CA GLU A 16 -4.30 -15.29 -29.44
C GLU A 16 -4.13 -14.25 -28.32
N ILE A 17 -3.47 -13.11 -28.62
CA ILE A 17 -3.25 -12.05 -27.64
C ILE A 17 -4.59 -11.47 -27.15
N LEU A 18 -5.53 -11.22 -28.06
CA LEU A 18 -6.85 -10.69 -27.71
C LEU A 18 -7.74 -11.71 -27.00
N ALA A 19 -7.55 -12.99 -27.21
CA ALA A 19 -8.25 -14.06 -26.50
C ALA A 19 -7.69 -14.34 -25.11
N TYR A 20 -6.52 -13.80 -24.76
CA TYR A 20 -5.91 -13.98 -23.44
C TYR A 20 -6.82 -13.38 -22.36
N LYS A 21 -7.26 -14.24 -21.45
CA LYS A 21 -8.07 -13.84 -20.29
C LYS A 21 -7.24 -13.96 -19.03
N LEU A 22 -7.23 -12.90 -18.25
CA LEU A 22 -6.66 -12.95 -16.93
C LEU A 22 -7.48 -13.93 -16.06
N ARG A 23 -6.79 -14.82 -15.35
CA ARG A 23 -7.43 -15.69 -14.38
C ARG A 23 -7.87 -14.82 -13.18
N THR A 24 -9.17 -14.80 -12.91
CA THR A 24 -9.76 -14.11 -11.77
C THR A 24 -10.50 -15.12 -10.91
N GLU A 25 -10.24 -15.10 -9.61
CA GLU A 25 -10.84 -16.03 -8.66
C GLU A 25 -11.39 -15.28 -7.45
N LYS A 26 -12.46 -15.82 -6.87
CA LYS A 26 -12.96 -15.35 -5.57
C LYS A 26 -12.22 -16.10 -4.46
N VAL A 27 -11.13 -15.51 -4.01
CA VAL A 27 -10.24 -16.12 -3.01
C VAL A 27 -10.76 -15.88 -1.61
N ALA A 28 -11.38 -14.73 -1.36
CA ALA A 28 -11.96 -14.38 -0.06
C ALA A 28 -13.37 -13.80 -0.25
N ILE A 29 -14.28 -14.20 0.63
CA ILE A 29 -15.65 -13.70 0.66
C ILE A 29 -15.87 -12.99 1.99
N LYS A 30 -16.19 -11.71 1.93
CA LYS A 30 -16.52 -10.93 3.12
C LYS A 30 -17.95 -11.20 3.57
N ASP A 31 -18.14 -11.54 4.86
CA ASP A 31 -19.49 -11.58 5.42
C ASP A 31 -20.07 -10.15 5.47
N VAL A 32 -21.15 -9.92 4.72
CA VAL A 32 -21.80 -8.61 4.55
C VAL A 32 -22.40 -8.09 5.86
N LYS A 33 -22.67 -8.96 6.83
CA LYS A 33 -23.27 -8.60 8.13
C LYS A 33 -22.26 -8.01 9.12
N LEU A 34 -20.97 -8.27 8.92
CA LEU A 34 -19.91 -7.81 9.80
C LEU A 34 -19.24 -6.55 9.21
N ARG A 35 -19.58 -5.38 9.77
CA ARG A 35 -18.94 -4.10 9.42
C ARG A 35 -17.75 -3.85 10.36
N THR A 36 -16.53 -3.99 9.84
CA THR A 36 -15.27 -3.82 10.59
C THR A 36 -14.91 -2.37 10.91
N PHE A 37 -15.65 -1.39 10.37
CA PHE A 37 -15.31 0.04 10.51
C PHE A 37 -15.76 0.71 11.81
N ILE A 38 -16.52 0.02 12.68
CA ILE A 38 -17.21 0.62 13.84
C ILE A 38 -16.65 0.13 15.19
N THR A 39 -15.65 -0.74 15.19
CA THR A 39 -15.08 -1.31 16.43
C THR A 39 -13.74 -0.68 16.79
N GLU A 40 -13.53 -0.48 18.12
CA GLU A 40 -12.24 -0.01 18.67
C GLU A 40 -11.07 -0.93 18.30
N ASP A 41 -9.87 -0.37 18.17
CA ASP A 41 -8.66 -1.03 17.60
C ASP A 41 -8.31 -2.39 18.23
N SER A 42 -8.62 -2.62 19.51
CA SER A 42 -8.26 -3.86 20.22
C SER A 42 -9.08 -5.09 19.84
N SER A 43 -10.28 -4.91 19.27
CA SER A 43 -11.17 -6.01 18.85
C SER A 43 -11.15 -6.26 17.34
N ARG A 44 -10.43 -5.43 16.58
CA ARG A 44 -10.34 -5.55 15.11
C ARG A 44 -9.59 -6.79 14.64
N ASP A 45 -8.54 -7.18 15.34
CA ASP A 45 -7.67 -8.28 14.90
C ASP A 45 -8.38 -9.63 14.94
N ASP A 46 -9.18 -9.88 15.96
CA ASP A 46 -10.00 -11.10 16.08
C ASP A 46 -11.21 -11.07 15.13
N LEU A 47 -11.83 -9.90 14.93
CA LEU A 47 -12.99 -9.76 14.05
C LEU A 47 -12.63 -10.01 12.58
N VAL A 48 -11.46 -9.59 12.13
CA VAL A 48 -11.05 -9.74 10.74
C VAL A 48 -10.80 -11.21 10.40
N ALA A 49 -10.28 -12.01 11.32
CA ALA A 49 -10.12 -13.46 11.13
C ALA A 49 -11.46 -14.18 10.87
N HIS A 50 -12.57 -13.61 11.35
CA HIS A 50 -13.92 -14.17 11.21
C HIS A 50 -14.78 -13.51 10.12
N VAL A 51 -14.33 -12.37 9.56
CA VAL A 51 -15.08 -11.60 8.54
C VAL A 51 -14.89 -12.14 7.14
N TYR A 52 -13.79 -12.83 6.88
CA TYR A 52 -13.47 -13.34 5.57
C TYR A 52 -13.39 -14.87 5.57
N ASP A 53 -14.24 -15.50 4.77
CA ASP A 53 -14.08 -16.90 4.39
C ASP A 53 -13.09 -17.01 3.24
N VAL A 54 -12.07 -17.85 3.42
CA VAL A 54 -11.03 -18.09 2.42
C VAL A 54 -11.29 -19.39 1.68
N THR A 55 -11.30 -19.31 0.36
CA THR A 55 -11.47 -20.50 -0.50
C THR A 55 -10.13 -21.18 -0.72
N TYR A 56 -9.91 -22.30 -0.03
CA TYR A 56 -8.70 -23.11 -0.19
C TYR A 56 -8.68 -23.86 -1.52
N GLY A 57 -7.48 -24.13 -2.05
CA GLY A 57 -7.27 -24.91 -3.27
C GLY A 57 -7.42 -24.12 -4.58
N VAL A 58 -7.82 -22.84 -4.49
CA VAL A 58 -7.93 -21.94 -5.66
C VAL A 58 -6.56 -21.35 -6.02
N VAL A 59 -5.77 -20.97 -5.01
CA VAL A 59 -4.40 -20.45 -5.18
C VAL A 59 -3.42 -21.61 -5.12
N LYS A 60 -2.47 -21.64 -6.05
CA LYS A 60 -1.38 -22.63 -6.12
C LYS A 60 -0.07 -21.98 -5.66
N GLU A 61 0.85 -22.78 -5.12
CA GLU A 61 2.20 -22.36 -4.71
C GLU A 61 3.04 -21.76 -5.86
N THR A 62 2.62 -21.97 -7.11
CA THR A 62 3.24 -21.38 -8.31
C THR A 62 2.62 -20.05 -8.72
N ASP A 63 1.49 -19.65 -8.12
CA ASP A 63 0.75 -18.46 -8.52
C ASP A 63 1.37 -17.20 -7.92
N ASN A 64 1.44 -16.13 -8.72
CA ASN A 64 1.60 -14.78 -8.22
C ASN A 64 0.20 -14.19 -7.98
N LEU A 65 -0.13 -13.95 -6.72
CA LEU A 65 -1.43 -13.41 -6.33
C LEU A 65 -1.39 -11.89 -6.35
N VAL A 66 -2.27 -11.28 -7.12
CA VAL A 66 -2.39 -9.82 -7.22
C VAL A 66 -3.62 -9.38 -6.41
N ILE A 67 -3.38 -8.51 -5.44
CA ILE A 67 -4.39 -7.85 -4.61
C ILE A 67 -4.52 -6.42 -5.10
N ILE A 68 -5.75 -5.99 -5.40
CA ILE A 68 -6.03 -4.60 -5.81
C ILE A 68 -6.82 -3.93 -4.68
N ASP A 69 -6.29 -2.80 -4.20
CA ASP A 69 -6.91 -1.97 -3.17
C ASP A 69 -7.14 -0.55 -3.73
N ASP A 70 -8.06 0.19 -3.14
CA ASP A 70 -8.32 1.58 -3.54
C ASP A 70 -7.22 2.52 -3.07
N SER A 71 -6.78 2.40 -1.82
CA SER A 71 -5.70 3.20 -1.25
C SER A 71 -5.00 2.53 -0.08
N ILE A 72 -3.70 2.75 0.05
CA ILE A 72 -2.90 2.31 1.19
C ILE A 72 -2.52 3.54 2.01
N VAL A 73 -3.22 3.75 3.14
CA VAL A 73 -3.00 4.89 4.03
C VAL A 73 -2.04 4.50 5.17
N ARG A 74 -2.52 3.73 6.13
CA ARG A 74 -1.73 3.27 7.29
C ARG A 74 -1.09 1.90 7.07
N GLY A 75 -1.66 1.11 6.17
CA GLY A 75 -1.25 -0.26 5.89
C GLY A 75 -1.62 -1.26 6.99
N THR A 76 -2.24 -0.84 8.10
CA THR A 76 -2.54 -1.70 9.25
C THR A 76 -3.49 -2.83 8.87
N THR A 77 -4.63 -2.52 8.23
CA THR A 77 -5.60 -3.53 7.77
C THR A 77 -4.97 -4.47 6.76
N LEU A 78 -4.16 -3.93 5.85
CA LEU A 78 -3.46 -4.73 4.84
C LEU A 78 -2.48 -5.70 5.50
N LYS A 79 -1.62 -5.22 6.42
CA LYS A 79 -0.62 -6.04 7.13
C LYS A 79 -1.28 -7.08 8.04
N LYS A 80 -2.13 -6.63 8.96
CA LYS A 80 -2.68 -7.49 10.03
C LYS A 80 -3.71 -8.50 9.54
N SER A 81 -4.38 -8.20 8.42
CA SER A 81 -5.53 -8.97 7.97
C SER A 81 -5.31 -9.57 6.59
N ILE A 82 -5.21 -8.74 5.56
CA ILE A 82 -5.27 -9.21 4.18
C ILE A 82 -4.01 -10.01 3.82
N ILE A 83 -2.82 -9.48 4.12
CA ILE A 83 -1.55 -10.17 3.84
C ILE A 83 -1.48 -11.47 4.62
N LYS A 84 -1.74 -11.45 5.94
CA LYS A 84 -1.73 -12.69 6.77
C LYS A 84 -2.71 -13.75 6.26
N MET A 85 -3.88 -13.33 5.81
CA MET A 85 -4.89 -14.23 5.28
C MET A 85 -4.47 -14.84 3.95
N MET A 86 -3.92 -14.03 3.04
CA MET A 86 -3.49 -14.48 1.71
C MET A 86 -2.21 -15.31 1.77
N ASP A 87 -1.32 -15.01 2.71
CA ASP A 87 -0.09 -15.78 2.96
C ASP A 87 -0.38 -17.24 3.35
N ARG A 88 -1.47 -17.49 4.09
CA ARG A 88 -1.92 -18.86 4.43
C ARG A 88 -2.26 -19.72 3.22
N LEU A 89 -2.49 -19.11 2.07
CA LEU A 89 -2.73 -19.82 0.81
C LEU A 89 -1.43 -20.24 0.11
N ASN A 90 -0.29 -19.85 0.68
CA ASN A 90 1.05 -20.18 0.20
C ASN A 90 1.27 -19.84 -1.29
N PRO A 91 0.93 -18.64 -1.77
CA PRO A 91 1.25 -18.23 -3.13
C PRO A 91 2.77 -18.05 -3.28
N LYS A 92 3.27 -18.15 -4.51
CA LYS A 92 4.68 -17.85 -4.81
C LYS A 92 5.05 -16.41 -4.46
N GLN A 93 4.14 -15.48 -4.68
CA GLN A 93 4.33 -14.06 -4.43
C GLN A 93 2.99 -13.36 -4.22
N LEU A 94 2.96 -12.39 -3.30
CA LEU A 94 1.87 -11.45 -3.13
C LEU A 94 2.27 -10.09 -3.73
N LEU A 95 1.45 -9.59 -4.65
CA LEU A 95 1.61 -8.27 -5.27
C LEU A 95 0.41 -7.41 -4.84
N VAL A 96 0.68 -6.31 -4.17
CA VAL A 96 -0.36 -5.35 -3.78
C VAL A 96 -0.31 -4.15 -4.70
N VAL A 97 -1.43 -3.86 -5.35
CA VAL A 97 -1.59 -2.74 -6.27
C VAL A 97 -2.64 -1.78 -5.70
N SER A 98 -2.23 -0.55 -5.42
CA SER A 98 -3.14 0.53 -5.05
C SER A 98 -3.57 1.32 -6.29
N SER A 99 -4.87 1.62 -6.41
CA SER A 99 -5.37 2.48 -7.48
C SER A 99 -5.13 3.97 -7.21
N ALA A 100 -4.95 4.35 -5.93
CA ALA A 100 -4.51 5.67 -5.55
C ALA A 100 -2.97 5.76 -5.50
N PRO A 101 -2.38 6.92 -5.73
CA PRO A 101 -0.96 7.16 -5.48
C PRO A 101 -0.64 7.04 -3.97
N GLN A 102 0.65 7.01 -3.63
CA GLN A 102 1.10 7.01 -2.24
C GLN A 102 0.54 8.22 -1.49
N ILE A 103 -0.12 7.98 -0.35
CA ILE A 103 -0.64 9.03 0.52
C ILE A 103 0.51 9.53 1.40
N ARG A 104 1.06 10.68 1.04
CA ARG A 104 2.28 11.25 1.66
C ARG A 104 1.99 12.36 2.65
N TYR A 105 0.82 13.00 2.56
CA TYR A 105 0.47 14.17 3.37
C TYR A 105 -0.87 13.95 4.08
N PRO A 106 -1.03 14.51 5.29
CA PRO A 106 -2.30 14.46 5.98
C PRO A 106 -3.42 15.17 5.22
N ASP A 107 -4.63 14.66 5.41
CA ASP A 107 -5.87 15.31 4.99
C ASP A 107 -6.80 15.43 6.21
N CYS A 108 -7.18 16.66 6.56
CA CYS A 108 -8.00 16.94 7.71
C CYS A 108 -9.47 16.47 7.57
N TYR A 109 -9.94 16.20 6.36
CA TYR A 109 -11.26 15.64 6.10
C TYR A 109 -11.27 14.09 6.13
N GLY A 110 -10.12 13.45 5.98
CA GLY A 110 -9.98 12.00 6.02
C GLY A 110 -9.88 11.47 7.44
N ILE A 111 -10.79 10.55 7.85
CA ILE A 111 -10.84 9.98 9.21
C ILE A 111 -9.49 9.37 9.62
N ASP A 112 -8.83 8.65 8.73
CA ASP A 112 -7.58 7.92 9.00
C ASP A 112 -6.33 8.63 8.48
N MET A 113 -6.47 9.84 7.96
CA MET A 113 -5.41 10.57 7.26
C MET A 113 -4.98 11.86 7.98
N ALA A 114 -5.51 12.12 9.18
CA ALA A 114 -5.30 13.40 9.88
C ALA A 114 -3.88 13.57 10.46
N ARG A 115 -3.14 12.47 10.66
CA ARG A 115 -1.83 12.48 11.32
C ARG A 115 -0.74 11.89 10.43
N LEU A 116 0.34 12.64 10.30
CA LEU A 116 1.47 12.29 9.44
C LEU A 116 2.15 10.96 9.86
N GLU A 117 2.32 10.76 11.17
CA GLU A 117 2.93 9.53 11.71
C GLU A 117 2.13 8.25 11.41
N GLY A 118 0.83 8.39 11.15
CA GLY A 118 -0.03 7.27 10.75
C GLY A 118 0.17 6.81 9.32
N LEU A 119 0.72 7.65 8.44
CA LEU A 119 0.88 7.35 7.02
C LEU A 119 2.05 6.38 6.79
N VAL A 120 1.78 5.23 6.15
CA VAL A 120 2.82 4.22 5.90
C VAL A 120 3.92 4.76 4.98
N ALA A 121 3.58 5.60 4.00
CA ALA A 121 4.56 6.23 3.12
C ALA A 121 5.53 7.16 3.89
N PHE A 122 5.04 7.87 4.92
CA PHE A 122 5.89 8.69 5.77
C PHE A 122 6.84 7.84 6.60
N ARG A 123 6.34 6.77 7.22
CA ARG A 123 7.18 5.83 7.97
C ARG A 123 8.25 5.19 7.09
N ALA A 124 7.89 4.79 5.86
CA ALA A 124 8.84 4.25 4.90
C ALA A 124 9.95 5.25 4.55
N ALA A 125 9.60 6.51 4.30
CA ALA A 125 10.59 7.56 4.04
C ALA A 125 11.52 7.81 5.24
N LEU A 126 11.01 7.77 6.48
CA LEU A 126 11.84 7.89 7.68
C LEU A 126 12.82 6.72 7.83
N GLU A 127 12.39 5.49 7.58
CA GLU A 127 13.27 4.32 7.63
C GLU A 127 14.35 4.40 6.52
N LEU A 128 13.98 4.79 5.30
CA LEU A 128 14.95 5.02 4.23
C LEU A 128 15.99 6.09 4.57
N LEU A 129 15.59 7.19 5.25
CA LEU A 129 16.52 8.21 5.71
C LEU A 129 17.48 7.65 6.78
N LYS A 130 17.01 6.80 7.68
CA LYS A 130 17.85 6.11 8.66
C LYS A 130 18.86 5.18 7.99
N ASP A 131 18.37 4.34 7.05
CA ASP A 131 19.21 3.39 6.31
C ASP A 131 20.33 4.08 5.54
N GLN A 132 20.06 5.30 5.04
CA GLN A 132 21.05 6.12 4.33
C GLN A 132 21.90 7.03 5.24
N GLY A 133 21.69 7.01 6.56
CA GLY A 133 22.40 7.90 7.50
C GLY A 133 22.07 9.39 7.32
N LYS A 134 20.89 9.72 6.76
CA LYS A 134 20.42 11.09 6.47
C LYS A 134 19.28 11.54 7.39
N TYR A 135 19.20 10.99 8.59
CA TYR A 135 18.10 11.29 9.51
C TYR A 135 18.10 12.73 10.03
N ASP A 136 19.21 13.44 9.90
CA ASP A 136 19.37 14.88 10.15
C ASP A 136 18.38 15.73 9.36
N ILE A 137 18.00 15.32 8.16
CA ILE A 137 16.95 15.97 7.35
C ILE A 137 15.64 16.11 8.14
N VAL A 138 15.26 15.09 8.93
CA VAL A 138 14.03 15.12 9.73
C VAL A 138 14.07 16.21 10.78
N GLU A 139 15.23 16.38 11.46
CA GLU A 139 15.41 17.45 12.45
C GLU A 139 15.38 18.85 11.81
N GLU A 140 15.98 19.00 10.63
CA GLU A 140 15.96 20.26 9.89
C GLU A 140 14.53 20.61 9.46
N VAL A 141 13.79 19.66 8.90
CA VAL A 141 12.39 19.83 8.50
C VAL A 141 11.54 20.21 9.72
N TYR A 142 11.72 19.52 10.84
CA TYR A 142 11.02 19.85 12.08
C TYR A 142 11.27 21.30 12.51
N LYS A 143 12.55 21.74 12.52
CA LYS A 143 12.91 23.12 12.85
C LYS A 143 12.28 24.14 11.88
N LYS A 144 12.24 23.82 10.58
CA LYS A 144 11.58 24.67 9.57
C LYS A 144 10.06 24.76 9.80
N CYS A 145 9.40 23.63 10.10
CA CYS A 145 7.98 23.61 10.41
C CYS A 145 7.66 24.40 11.67
N LYS A 146 8.47 24.24 12.74
CA LYS A 146 8.27 24.98 14.01
C LYS A 146 8.36 26.50 13.84
N LYS A 147 9.23 27.00 12.96
CA LYS A 147 9.33 28.43 12.67
C LYS A 147 8.08 29.01 12.03
N GLN A 148 7.20 28.17 11.47
CA GLN A 148 5.98 28.60 10.82
C GLN A 148 4.73 28.54 11.72
N GLU A 149 4.86 28.09 12.98
CA GLU A 149 3.73 27.81 13.88
C GLU A 149 2.78 29.01 14.07
N ASN A 150 3.29 30.24 13.93
CA ASN A 150 2.52 31.47 14.10
C ASN A 150 2.31 32.27 12.79
N LEU A 151 2.60 31.67 11.62
CA LEU A 151 2.35 32.31 10.34
C LEU A 151 0.88 32.17 9.93
N GLU A 152 0.41 33.09 9.11
CA GLU A 152 -0.90 32.93 8.44
C GLU A 152 -0.83 31.80 7.42
N ASP A 153 -1.94 31.07 7.24
CA ASP A 153 -2.02 29.89 6.36
C ASP A 153 -1.45 30.11 4.97
N LYS A 154 -1.66 31.30 4.38
CA LYS A 154 -1.15 31.69 3.07
C LYS A 154 0.38 31.73 2.96
N ASP A 155 1.08 31.91 4.10
CA ASP A 155 2.52 32.03 4.20
C ASP A 155 3.21 30.73 4.62
N VAL A 156 2.42 29.70 5.01
CA VAL A 156 2.92 28.38 5.41
C VAL A 156 3.40 27.60 4.19
N LYS A 157 4.62 27.06 4.29
CA LYS A 157 5.23 26.21 3.27
C LYS A 157 5.27 24.76 3.74
N ASN A 158 4.98 23.83 2.84
CA ASN A 158 5.10 22.41 3.11
C ASN A 158 6.58 21.97 3.03
N PHE A 159 7.29 22.02 4.16
CA PHE A 159 8.65 21.51 4.26
C PHE A 159 8.74 19.98 4.40
N VAL A 160 7.64 19.29 4.75
CA VAL A 160 7.61 17.83 4.87
C VAL A 160 7.95 17.14 3.53
N LYS A 161 7.74 17.81 2.39
CA LYS A 161 8.14 17.28 1.09
C LYS A 161 9.64 16.96 1.00
N GLU A 162 10.51 17.68 1.72
CA GLU A 162 11.96 17.48 1.74
C GLU A 162 12.34 16.08 2.29
N ILE A 163 11.49 15.47 3.10
CA ILE A 163 11.67 14.09 3.61
C ILE A 163 11.57 13.07 2.48
N TYR A 164 10.77 13.36 1.45
CA TYR A 164 10.55 12.44 0.32
C TYR A 164 11.47 12.73 -0.87
N GLU A 165 12.00 13.94 -1.01
CA GLU A 165 12.84 14.37 -2.14
C GLU A 165 14.06 13.48 -2.44
N PRO A 166 14.74 12.86 -1.44
CA PRO A 166 15.86 11.95 -1.70
C PRO A 166 15.48 10.64 -2.41
N PHE A 167 14.19 10.31 -2.51
CA PHE A 167 13.71 8.99 -2.90
C PHE A 167 12.79 9.04 -4.11
N THR A 168 12.88 8.02 -4.94
CA THR A 168 11.90 7.74 -5.99
C THR A 168 10.62 7.14 -5.40
N ASP A 169 9.51 7.20 -6.15
CA ASP A 169 8.25 6.56 -5.75
C ASP A 169 8.41 5.04 -5.60
N GLN A 170 9.29 4.43 -6.40
CA GLN A 170 9.58 3.00 -6.32
C GLN A 170 10.30 2.64 -5.03
N GLU A 171 11.34 3.37 -4.63
CA GLU A 171 12.06 3.12 -3.38
C GLU A 171 11.14 3.22 -2.16
N ILE A 172 10.23 4.19 -2.15
CA ILE A 172 9.23 4.32 -1.08
C ILE A 172 8.26 3.13 -1.12
N SER A 173 7.80 2.70 -2.31
CA SER A 173 6.91 1.55 -2.45
C SER A 173 7.57 0.24 -1.99
N ASP A 174 8.84 0.04 -2.32
CA ASP A 174 9.61 -1.13 -1.91
C ASP A 174 9.78 -1.16 -0.37
N LYS A 175 10.08 -0.02 0.24
CA LYS A 175 10.16 0.09 1.70
C LYS A 175 8.78 -0.10 2.37
N ILE A 176 7.69 0.36 1.77
CA ILE A 176 6.33 0.07 2.26
C ILE A 176 6.09 -1.45 2.24
N ALA A 177 6.45 -2.13 1.15
CA ALA A 177 6.30 -3.58 1.04
C ALA A 177 7.11 -4.31 2.12
N GLU A 178 8.35 -3.88 2.38
CA GLU A 178 9.20 -4.40 3.46
C GLU A 178 8.51 -4.25 4.83
N LEU A 179 8.09 -3.03 5.20
CA LEU A 179 7.42 -2.74 6.48
C LEU A 179 6.12 -3.54 6.69
N LEU A 180 5.39 -3.80 5.60
CA LEU A 180 4.14 -4.57 5.66
C LEU A 180 4.39 -6.09 5.69
N SER A 181 5.56 -6.56 5.25
CA SER A 181 5.95 -7.97 5.22
C SER A 181 6.67 -8.42 6.49
N GLU A 182 7.19 -7.50 7.30
CA GLU A 182 7.86 -7.83 8.56
C GLU A 182 6.91 -8.52 9.53
N PRO A 183 7.32 -9.62 10.19
CA PRO A 183 6.56 -10.21 11.29
C PRO A 183 6.42 -9.20 12.44
N GLU A 184 5.33 -9.31 13.19
CA GLU A 184 5.09 -8.52 14.41
C GLU A 184 5.89 -9.07 15.59
#